data_a50227f8ad5581ce58c67885e72ec961
#
_entry.id   a50227f8ad5581ce58c67885e72ec961
#
_cell.length_a   1.000
_cell.length_b   1.000
_cell.length_c   1.000
_cell.angle_alpha   90.00
_cell.angle_beta   90.00
_cell.angle_gamma   90.00
#
_symmetry.space_group_name_H-M   'P 1'
#
loop_
_entity.id
_entity.type
_entity.pdbx_description
1 polymer ?
#
loop_
_entity_poly.entity_id
_entity_poly.type
_entity_poly.pdbx_seq_one_letter_code
_entity_poly.pdbx_strand_id
1 'polypeptide(L)'
;PFWIKRTEELEALRAEVYSLRVKAQSEKDNISESIFDVHKLTFSCENSAQYKSKLESIRARQKDMIKAKTAVLKGERFAVNGDLKAGTKIIRDMQAVLLKSFNQECDSVISSVKSSNFDSSIMKITKSKDTVAKLGDVFGISISNGYYRLKLEELHLAYEYALKLQEEKEEQREIREELKEQARIQKEIEDELKKLEKEQPHYLYL
;
A
#
# COMPACT_ATOMS: atom_id res chain seq x y z
N PRO A 1 -44.32 -24.43 -27.88
CA PRO A 1 -44.40 -23.51 -26.79
C PRO A 1 -43.43 -23.78 -25.66
N PHE A 2 -43.32 -25.01 -25.08
CA PHE A 2 -42.39 -25.27 -23.98
C PHE A 2 -40.92 -25.20 -24.41
N TRP A 3 -40.58 -25.72 -25.58
CA TRP A 3 -39.25 -25.72 -26.13
C TRP A 3 -38.73 -24.32 -26.54
N ILE A 4 -39.65 -23.48 -27.03
CA ILE A 4 -39.32 -22.10 -27.41
C ILE A 4 -38.90 -21.27 -26.19
N LYS A 5 -39.65 -21.35 -25.09
CA LYS A 5 -39.31 -20.67 -23.82
C LYS A 5 -37.93 -21.12 -23.30
N ARG A 6 -37.60 -22.39 -23.41
CA ARG A 6 -36.33 -22.94 -22.92
C ARG A 6 -35.13 -22.56 -23.79
N THR A 7 -35.34 -22.37 -25.10
CA THR A 7 -34.30 -21.82 -25.99
C THR A 7 -34.06 -20.33 -25.73
N GLU A 8 -35.09 -19.54 -25.48
CA GLU A 8 -34.98 -18.12 -25.11
C GLU A 8 -34.25 -17.95 -23.76
N GLU A 9 -34.57 -18.76 -22.76
CA GLU A 9 -33.86 -18.79 -21.47
C GLU A 9 -32.39 -19.17 -21.61
N LEU A 10 -32.07 -20.13 -22.47
CA LEU A 10 -30.68 -20.53 -22.77
C LEU A 10 -29.89 -19.43 -23.49
N GLU A 11 -30.50 -18.72 -24.42
CA GLU A 11 -29.88 -17.61 -25.12
C GLU A 11 -29.65 -16.43 -24.17
N ALA A 12 -30.61 -16.12 -23.30
CA ALA A 12 -30.46 -15.09 -22.27
C ALA A 12 -29.30 -15.43 -21.29
N LEU A 13 -29.23 -16.67 -20.81
CA LEU A 13 -28.13 -17.12 -19.94
C LEU A 13 -26.77 -17.08 -20.65
N ARG A 14 -26.70 -17.42 -21.93
CA ARG A 14 -25.46 -17.31 -22.72
C ARG A 14 -25.01 -15.87 -22.86
N ALA A 15 -25.93 -14.96 -23.13
CA ALA A 15 -25.64 -13.53 -23.22
C ALA A 15 -25.15 -12.98 -21.87
N GLU A 16 -25.75 -13.40 -20.76
CA GLU A 16 -25.32 -13.03 -19.40
C GLU A 16 -23.91 -13.55 -19.09
N VAL A 17 -23.63 -14.81 -19.36
CA VAL A 17 -22.30 -15.41 -19.19
C VAL A 17 -21.26 -14.70 -20.04
N TYR A 18 -21.58 -14.33 -21.28
CA TYR A 18 -20.68 -13.57 -22.14
C TYR A 18 -20.41 -12.18 -21.56
N SER A 19 -21.43 -11.47 -21.12
CA SER A 19 -21.27 -10.14 -20.49
C SER A 19 -20.43 -10.18 -19.22
N LEU A 20 -20.63 -11.21 -18.39
CA LEU A 20 -19.82 -11.43 -17.17
C LEU A 20 -18.34 -11.74 -17.50
N ARG A 21 -18.08 -12.53 -18.54
CA ARG A 21 -16.72 -12.82 -19.00
C ARG A 21 -16.01 -11.55 -19.50
N VAL A 22 -16.68 -10.72 -20.28
CA VAL A 22 -16.14 -9.44 -20.74
C VAL A 22 -15.83 -8.51 -19.57
N LYS A 23 -16.72 -8.40 -18.59
CA LYS A 23 -16.48 -7.63 -17.36
C LYS A 23 -15.29 -8.17 -16.56
N ALA A 24 -15.20 -9.49 -16.38
CA ALA A 24 -14.09 -10.11 -15.66
C ALA A 24 -12.75 -9.89 -16.38
N GLN A 25 -12.72 -9.91 -17.72
CA GLN A 25 -11.50 -9.61 -18.48
C GLN A 25 -11.11 -8.14 -18.33
N SER A 26 -12.06 -7.21 -18.45
CA SER A 26 -11.82 -5.78 -18.24
C SER A 26 -11.32 -5.48 -16.81
N GLU A 27 -11.85 -6.15 -15.78
CA GLU A 27 -11.36 -6.01 -14.41
C GLU A 27 -9.91 -6.52 -14.26
N LYS A 28 -9.55 -7.63 -14.91
CA LYS A 28 -8.17 -8.15 -14.94
C LYS A 28 -7.22 -7.19 -15.64
N ASP A 29 -7.61 -6.62 -16.77
CA ASP A 29 -6.80 -5.69 -17.53
C ASP A 29 -6.56 -4.40 -16.73
N ASN A 30 -7.58 -3.87 -16.05
CA ASN A 30 -7.47 -2.71 -15.16
C ASN A 30 -6.53 -2.97 -13.96
N ILE A 31 -6.57 -4.17 -13.38
CA ILE A 31 -5.67 -4.57 -12.29
C ILE A 31 -4.23 -4.67 -12.80
N SER A 32 -4.02 -5.28 -13.96
CA SER A 32 -2.70 -5.40 -14.58
C SER A 32 -2.10 -4.04 -14.90
N GLU A 33 -2.91 -3.12 -15.43
CA GLU A 33 -2.50 -1.74 -15.69
C GLU A 33 -2.15 -0.99 -14.40
N SER A 34 -2.96 -1.14 -13.35
CA SER A 34 -2.68 -0.53 -12.04
C SER A 34 -1.38 -1.06 -11.41
N ILE A 35 -1.13 -2.35 -11.50
CA ILE A 35 0.13 -2.96 -11.04
C ILE A 35 1.31 -2.40 -11.84
N PHE A 36 1.21 -2.37 -13.16
CA PHE A 36 2.27 -1.87 -14.03
C PHE A 36 2.58 -0.39 -13.79
N ASP A 37 1.56 0.45 -13.61
CA ASP A 37 1.72 1.87 -13.32
C ASP A 37 2.39 2.11 -11.96
N VAL A 38 2.06 1.32 -10.95
CA VAL A 38 2.70 1.43 -9.62
C VAL A 38 4.16 0.99 -9.68
N HIS A 39 4.50 -0.06 -10.42
CA HIS A 39 5.89 -0.50 -10.59
C HIS A 39 6.77 0.50 -11.37
N LYS A 40 6.17 1.39 -12.15
CA LYS A 40 6.90 2.50 -12.82
C LYS A 40 7.23 3.65 -11.88
N LEU A 41 6.56 3.75 -10.74
CA LEU A 41 6.87 4.77 -9.75
C LEU A 41 8.22 4.42 -9.11
N THR A 42 9.21 5.26 -9.29
CA THR A 42 10.50 5.15 -8.61
C THR A 42 10.74 6.41 -7.80
N PHE A 43 10.89 6.25 -6.50
CA PHE A 43 11.20 7.35 -5.60
C PHE A 43 12.67 7.27 -5.23
N SER A 44 13.53 7.96 -6.00
CA SER A 44 14.95 8.04 -5.69
C SER A 44 15.17 8.82 -4.40
N CYS A 45 15.34 8.10 -3.28
CA CYS A 45 15.68 8.67 -1.98
C CYS A 45 16.96 8.03 -1.46
N GLU A 46 17.83 8.83 -0.85
CA GLU A 46 19.12 8.38 -0.35
C GLU A 46 19.02 7.63 0.98
N ASN A 47 18.06 8.01 1.82
CA ASN A 47 17.89 7.48 3.17
C ASN A 47 16.42 7.38 3.59
N SER A 48 16.17 6.63 4.66
CA SER A 48 14.84 6.40 5.22
C SER A 48 14.13 7.68 5.67
N ALA A 49 14.85 8.72 6.08
CA ALA A 49 14.27 9.99 6.49
C ALA A 49 13.60 10.74 5.32
N GLN A 50 14.19 10.67 4.12
CA GLN A 50 13.60 11.27 2.91
C GLN A 50 12.31 10.56 2.49
N TYR A 51 12.26 9.22 2.58
CA TYR A 51 11.03 8.45 2.36
C TYR A 51 9.92 8.84 3.33
N LYS A 52 10.26 9.00 4.62
CA LYS A 52 9.30 9.44 5.64
C LYS A 52 8.72 10.82 5.32
N SER A 53 9.55 11.78 4.93
CA SER A 53 9.10 13.12 4.53
C SER A 53 8.16 13.08 3.31
N LYS A 54 8.47 12.27 2.30
CA LYS A 54 7.59 12.08 1.13
C LYS A 54 6.25 11.43 1.52
N LEU A 55 6.26 10.43 2.40
CA LEU A 55 5.03 9.82 2.93
C LEU A 55 4.15 10.85 3.64
N GLU A 56 4.74 11.73 4.47
CA GLU A 56 4.02 12.81 5.15
C GLU A 56 3.40 13.79 4.13
N SER A 57 4.12 14.11 3.06
CA SER A 57 3.62 14.97 1.97
C SER A 57 2.42 14.35 1.24
N ILE A 58 2.49 13.06 0.90
CA ILE A 58 1.35 12.36 0.26
C ILE A 58 0.14 12.33 1.19
N ARG A 59 0.36 12.04 2.46
CA ARG A 59 -0.72 12.04 3.47
C ARG A 59 -1.34 13.43 3.66
N ALA A 60 -0.55 14.50 3.55
CA ALA A 60 -1.06 15.85 3.56
C ALA A 60 -1.98 16.10 2.34
N ARG A 61 -1.53 15.75 1.12
CA ARG A 61 -2.35 15.84 -0.10
C ARG A 61 -3.66 15.05 0.00
N GLN A 62 -3.62 13.86 0.59
CA GLN A 62 -4.83 13.06 0.84
C GLN A 62 -5.79 13.79 1.79
N LYS A 63 -5.29 14.35 2.88
CA LYS A 63 -6.10 15.15 3.82
C LYS A 63 -6.73 16.37 3.14
N ASP A 64 -6.00 17.03 2.27
CA ASP A 64 -6.52 18.18 1.52
C ASP A 64 -7.63 17.77 0.54
N MET A 65 -7.50 16.63 -0.14
CA MET A 65 -8.56 16.09 -0.98
C MET A 65 -9.82 15.72 -0.17
N ILE A 66 -9.66 15.18 1.04
CA ILE A 66 -10.79 14.89 1.94
C ILE A 66 -11.49 16.18 2.37
N LYS A 67 -10.71 17.20 2.80
CA LYS A 67 -11.26 18.53 3.18
C LYS A 67 -11.98 19.21 2.03
N ALA A 68 -11.39 19.16 0.83
CA ALA A 68 -11.97 19.70 -0.39
C ALA A 68 -13.16 18.89 -0.93
N LYS A 69 -13.47 17.72 -0.32
CA LYS A 69 -14.52 16.78 -0.76
C LYS A 69 -14.31 16.27 -2.19
N THR A 70 -13.06 16.12 -2.62
CA THR A 70 -12.67 15.61 -3.95
C THR A 70 -12.17 14.16 -3.91
N ALA A 71 -12.04 13.58 -2.72
CA ALA A 71 -11.64 12.18 -2.55
C ALA A 71 -12.72 11.18 -3.01
N VAL A 72 -13.99 11.60 -2.94
CA VAL A 72 -15.16 10.81 -3.34
C VAL A 72 -15.93 11.59 -4.40
N LEU A 73 -16.37 10.90 -5.46
CA LEU A 73 -17.22 11.51 -6.46
C LEU A 73 -18.58 11.82 -5.87
N LYS A 74 -19.23 12.88 -6.38
CA LYS A 74 -20.54 13.29 -5.92
C LYS A 74 -21.59 12.26 -6.32
N GLY A 75 -22.41 11.86 -5.37
CA GLY A 75 -23.59 11.07 -5.64
C GLY A 75 -24.67 11.85 -6.40
N GLU A 76 -25.58 11.13 -6.99
CA GLU A 76 -26.73 11.71 -7.67
C GLU A 76 -27.72 12.36 -6.68
N ARG A 77 -28.59 13.23 -7.20
CA ARG A 77 -29.63 13.81 -6.37
C ARG A 77 -30.65 12.75 -5.96
N PHE A 78 -30.86 12.62 -4.67
CA PHE A 78 -31.73 11.63 -4.09
C PHE A 78 -32.76 12.33 -3.15
N ALA A 79 -34.00 11.98 -3.25
CA ALA A 79 -35.06 12.47 -2.35
C ALA A 79 -35.63 11.30 -1.52
N VAL A 80 -35.83 11.52 -0.24
CA VAL A 80 -36.49 10.55 0.66
C VAL A 80 -37.86 11.07 0.96
N ASN A 81 -38.89 10.34 0.57
CA ASN A 81 -40.32 10.76 0.73
C ASN A 81 -40.59 12.19 0.20
N GLY A 82 -39.93 12.58 -0.88
CA GLY A 82 -40.00 13.91 -1.47
C GLY A 82 -39.12 14.98 -0.83
N ASP A 83 -38.40 14.66 0.24
CA ASP A 83 -37.46 15.59 0.90
C ASP A 83 -36.04 15.45 0.34
N LEU A 84 -35.61 16.46 -0.43
CA LEU A 84 -34.26 16.55 -0.98
C LEU A 84 -33.17 16.81 0.08
N LYS A 85 -33.54 17.49 1.20
CA LYS A 85 -32.55 17.76 2.27
C LYS A 85 -32.18 16.47 3.00
N ALA A 86 -33.16 15.64 3.31
CA ALA A 86 -32.99 14.32 3.90
C ALA A 86 -32.15 13.43 2.98
N GLY A 87 -32.45 13.38 1.68
CA GLY A 87 -31.69 12.64 0.69
C GLY A 87 -30.21 13.11 0.58
N THR A 88 -29.99 14.42 0.55
CA THR A 88 -28.63 15.01 0.51
C THR A 88 -27.84 14.64 1.77
N LYS A 89 -28.47 14.59 2.94
CA LYS A 89 -27.82 14.16 4.18
C LYS A 89 -27.39 12.70 4.09
N ILE A 90 -28.28 11.81 3.64
CA ILE A 90 -27.98 10.38 3.48
C ILE A 90 -26.80 10.16 2.54
N ILE A 91 -26.77 10.81 1.37
CA ILE A 91 -25.66 10.73 0.42
C ILE A 91 -24.33 11.14 1.10
N ARG A 92 -24.32 12.26 1.81
CA ARG A 92 -23.14 12.75 2.51
C ARG A 92 -22.66 11.78 3.59
N ASP A 93 -23.58 11.25 4.37
CA ASP A 93 -23.25 10.30 5.44
C ASP A 93 -22.73 8.98 4.84
N MET A 94 -23.32 8.51 3.74
CA MET A 94 -22.84 7.34 2.98
C MET A 94 -21.43 7.56 2.38
N GLN A 95 -21.18 8.73 1.77
CA GLN A 95 -19.85 9.09 1.28
C GLN A 95 -18.81 9.03 2.39
N ALA A 96 -19.13 9.54 3.59
CA ALA A 96 -18.22 9.53 4.73
C ALA A 96 -17.93 8.09 5.21
N VAL A 97 -18.94 7.23 5.28
CA VAL A 97 -18.81 5.82 5.68
C VAL A 97 -17.98 5.05 4.66
N LEU A 98 -18.29 5.16 3.37
CA LEU A 98 -17.57 4.46 2.29
C LEU A 98 -16.11 4.91 2.20
N LEU A 99 -15.84 6.21 2.31
CA LEU A 99 -14.47 6.73 2.32
C LEU A 99 -13.70 6.24 3.55
N LYS A 100 -14.34 6.21 4.72
CA LYS A 100 -13.72 5.68 5.95
C LYS A 100 -13.39 4.20 5.80
N SER A 101 -14.29 3.39 5.27
CA SER A 101 -14.06 1.96 5.02
C SER A 101 -12.89 1.75 4.06
N PHE A 102 -12.87 2.48 2.94
CA PHE A 102 -11.75 2.44 1.98
C PHE A 102 -10.41 2.79 2.64
N ASN A 103 -10.36 3.88 3.42
CA ASN A 103 -9.15 4.29 4.10
C ASN A 103 -8.66 3.27 5.11
N GLN A 104 -9.55 2.68 5.91
CA GLN A 104 -9.18 1.65 6.87
C GLN A 104 -8.55 0.43 6.21
N GLU A 105 -9.11 -0.02 5.08
CA GLU A 105 -8.56 -1.12 4.30
C GLU A 105 -7.17 -0.74 3.74
N CYS A 106 -7.06 0.44 3.11
CA CYS A 106 -5.78 0.92 2.59
C CYS A 106 -4.71 1.04 3.70
N ASP A 107 -5.04 1.63 4.84
CA ASP A 107 -4.10 1.85 5.93
C ASP A 107 -3.63 0.50 6.53
N SER A 108 -4.52 -0.49 6.63
CA SER A 108 -4.17 -1.85 7.04
C SER A 108 -3.19 -2.52 6.06
N VAL A 109 -3.45 -2.40 4.76
CA VAL A 109 -2.60 -2.96 3.70
C VAL A 109 -1.24 -2.27 3.67
N ILE A 110 -1.20 -0.93 3.71
CA ILE A 110 0.02 -0.12 3.64
C ILE A 110 0.91 -0.37 4.86
N SER A 111 0.32 -0.48 6.06
CA SER A 111 1.08 -0.74 7.29
C SER A 111 1.74 -2.13 7.33
N SER A 112 1.23 -3.09 6.57
CA SER A 112 1.71 -4.48 6.51
C SER A 112 2.49 -4.82 5.24
N VAL A 113 2.80 -3.84 4.39
CA VAL A 113 3.49 -4.07 3.12
C VAL A 113 4.91 -4.56 3.31
N LYS A 114 5.29 -5.57 2.49
CA LYS A 114 6.62 -6.18 2.44
C LYS A 114 6.94 -6.55 1.00
N SER A 115 8.20 -6.89 0.73
CA SER A 115 8.66 -7.38 -0.57
C SER A 115 7.81 -8.54 -1.11
N SER A 116 7.44 -9.49 -0.24
CA SER A 116 6.71 -10.70 -0.65
C SER A 116 5.21 -10.49 -0.93
N ASN A 117 4.64 -9.34 -0.56
CA ASN A 117 3.20 -9.11 -0.66
C ASN A 117 2.82 -7.82 -1.42
N PHE A 118 3.76 -7.16 -2.08
CA PHE A 118 3.55 -5.87 -2.71
C PHE A 118 2.44 -5.91 -3.77
N ASP A 119 2.50 -6.83 -4.74
CA ASP A 119 1.48 -6.96 -5.79
C ASP A 119 0.11 -7.33 -5.22
N SER A 120 0.07 -8.25 -4.25
CA SER A 120 -1.18 -8.59 -3.58
C SER A 120 -1.75 -7.41 -2.79
N SER A 121 -0.91 -6.50 -2.32
CA SER A 121 -1.32 -5.26 -1.65
C SER A 121 -1.96 -4.28 -2.63
N ILE A 122 -1.41 -4.13 -3.84
CA ILE A 122 -2.03 -3.34 -4.92
C ILE A 122 -3.41 -3.91 -5.24
N MET A 123 -3.52 -5.22 -5.45
CA MET A 123 -4.79 -5.88 -5.74
C MET A 123 -5.84 -5.68 -4.64
N LYS A 124 -5.45 -5.71 -3.36
CA LYS A 124 -6.37 -5.45 -2.23
C LYS A 124 -6.91 -4.03 -2.24
N ILE A 125 -6.06 -3.02 -2.46
CA ILE A 125 -6.49 -1.62 -2.55
C ILE A 125 -7.42 -1.41 -3.76
N THR A 126 -7.09 -2.00 -4.91
CA THR A 126 -7.95 -1.95 -6.12
C THR A 126 -9.31 -2.58 -5.84
N LYS A 127 -9.33 -3.79 -5.28
CA LYS A 127 -10.56 -4.49 -4.91
C LYS A 127 -11.40 -3.70 -3.89
N SER A 128 -10.76 -3.03 -2.94
CA SER A 128 -11.46 -2.16 -1.98
C SER A 128 -12.15 -0.98 -2.68
N LYS A 129 -11.47 -0.33 -3.67
CA LYS A 129 -12.07 0.71 -4.51
C LYS A 129 -13.31 0.18 -5.25
N ASP A 130 -13.22 -1.00 -5.86
CA ASP A 130 -14.32 -1.61 -6.62
C ASP A 130 -15.49 -1.99 -5.71
N THR A 131 -15.18 -2.47 -4.49
CA THR A 131 -16.20 -2.77 -3.48
C THR A 131 -16.95 -1.51 -3.09
N VAL A 132 -16.25 -0.39 -2.86
CA VAL A 132 -16.87 0.91 -2.58
C VAL A 132 -17.74 1.38 -3.74
N ALA A 133 -17.28 1.22 -4.98
CA ALA A 133 -18.05 1.57 -6.17
C ALA A 133 -19.34 0.73 -6.27
N LYS A 134 -19.26 -0.59 -6.02
CA LYS A 134 -20.43 -1.49 -6.01
C LYS A 134 -21.45 -1.10 -4.90
N LEU A 135 -20.96 -0.81 -3.70
CA LEU A 135 -21.83 -0.41 -2.57
C LEU A 135 -22.43 0.99 -2.76
N GLY A 136 -21.72 1.87 -3.44
CA GLY A 136 -22.13 3.24 -3.71
C GLY A 136 -22.94 3.41 -4.99
N ASP A 137 -23.09 2.37 -5.81
CA ASP A 137 -23.66 2.43 -7.17
C ASP A 137 -25.04 3.08 -7.21
N VAL A 138 -25.96 2.65 -6.32
CA VAL A 138 -27.33 3.20 -6.22
C VAL A 138 -27.35 4.72 -5.98
N PHE A 139 -26.29 5.26 -5.37
CA PHE A 139 -26.15 6.68 -5.04
C PHE A 139 -25.17 7.42 -5.95
N GLY A 140 -24.58 6.76 -6.95
CA GLY A 140 -23.51 7.31 -7.79
C GLY A 140 -22.24 7.68 -7.02
N ILE A 141 -21.95 6.97 -5.92
CA ILE A 141 -20.81 7.24 -5.04
C ILE A 141 -19.65 6.30 -5.40
N SER A 142 -18.48 6.86 -5.65
CA SER A 142 -17.25 6.09 -5.87
C SER A 142 -16.00 6.86 -5.43
N ILE A 143 -14.90 6.17 -5.19
CA ILE A 143 -13.61 6.81 -4.89
C ILE A 143 -13.07 7.48 -6.15
N SER A 144 -12.62 8.74 -6.04
CA SER A 144 -12.05 9.44 -7.18
C SER A 144 -10.71 8.82 -7.61
N ASN A 145 -10.44 8.80 -8.93
CA ASN A 145 -9.20 8.25 -9.45
C ASN A 145 -7.95 8.98 -8.91
N GLY A 146 -8.05 10.29 -8.68
CA GLY A 146 -6.96 11.07 -8.08
C GLY A 146 -6.63 10.62 -6.66
N TYR A 147 -7.65 10.37 -5.83
CA TYR A 147 -7.45 9.87 -4.47
C TYR A 147 -6.93 8.42 -4.44
N TYR A 148 -7.46 7.57 -5.30
CA TYR A 148 -6.98 6.20 -5.46
C TYR A 148 -5.49 6.16 -5.86
N ARG A 149 -5.05 6.99 -6.83
CA ARG A 149 -3.63 7.08 -7.22
C ARG A 149 -2.76 7.50 -6.04
N LEU A 150 -3.18 8.47 -5.21
CA LEU A 150 -2.44 8.85 -4.00
C LEU A 150 -2.30 7.70 -3.00
N LYS A 151 -3.29 6.81 -2.90
CA LYS A 151 -3.19 5.61 -2.04
C LYS A 151 -2.20 4.58 -2.61
N LEU A 152 -2.13 4.43 -3.92
CA LEU A 152 -1.12 3.58 -4.57
C LEU A 152 0.29 4.18 -4.46
N GLU A 153 0.45 5.50 -4.61
CA GLU A 153 1.72 6.20 -4.37
C GLU A 153 2.18 6.02 -2.91
N GLU A 154 1.27 6.12 -1.94
CA GLU A 154 1.56 5.87 -0.53
C GLU A 154 2.01 4.43 -0.29
N LEU A 155 1.34 3.45 -0.89
CA LEU A 155 1.72 2.04 -0.81
C LEU A 155 3.14 1.80 -1.34
N HIS A 156 3.46 2.36 -2.52
CA HIS A 156 4.78 2.20 -3.13
C HIS A 156 5.88 2.83 -2.26
N LEU A 157 5.66 4.07 -1.81
CA LEU A 157 6.60 4.73 -0.89
C LEU A 157 6.78 3.99 0.43
N ALA A 158 5.72 3.42 0.99
CA ALA A 158 5.82 2.63 2.20
C ALA A 158 6.62 1.33 1.97
N TYR A 159 6.47 0.72 0.81
CA TYR A 159 7.25 -0.43 0.39
C TYR A 159 8.73 -0.11 0.26
N GLU A 160 9.10 0.93 -0.51
CA GLU A 160 10.50 1.35 -0.67
C GLU A 160 11.12 1.81 0.67
N TYR A 161 10.35 2.51 1.51
CA TYR A 161 10.76 2.86 2.87
C TYR A 161 11.10 1.64 3.72
N ALA A 162 10.27 0.59 3.65
CA ALA A 162 10.50 -0.64 4.39
C ALA A 162 11.77 -1.36 3.93
N LEU A 163 12.02 -1.41 2.61
CA LEU A 163 13.26 -1.95 2.04
C LEU A 163 14.49 -1.17 2.51
N LYS A 164 14.45 0.17 2.40
CA LYS A 164 15.57 1.02 2.80
C LYS A 164 15.89 0.91 4.29
N LEU A 165 14.85 0.84 5.12
CA LEU A 165 15.02 0.64 6.55
C LEU A 165 15.64 -0.72 6.89
N GLN A 166 15.38 -1.73 6.09
CA GLN A 166 15.99 -3.05 6.24
C GLN A 166 17.47 -3.00 5.86
N GLU A 167 17.81 -2.40 4.71
CA GLU A 167 19.21 -2.18 4.30
C GLU A 167 20.01 -1.43 5.37
N GLU A 168 19.50 -0.29 5.85
CA GLU A 168 20.17 0.49 6.90
C GLU A 168 20.39 -0.31 8.19
N LYS A 169 19.47 -1.19 8.56
CA LYS A 169 19.62 -2.07 9.73
C LYS A 169 20.67 -3.16 9.52
N GLU A 170 20.74 -3.73 8.33
CA GLU A 170 21.72 -4.73 7.97
C GLU A 170 23.13 -4.12 7.98
N GLU A 171 23.33 -2.95 7.35
CA GLU A 171 24.58 -2.20 7.39
C GLU A 171 25.02 -1.88 8.83
N GLN A 172 24.10 -1.40 9.67
CA GLN A 172 24.41 -1.11 11.08
C GLN A 172 24.78 -2.37 11.87
N ARG A 173 24.18 -3.50 11.54
CA ARG A 173 24.53 -4.78 12.15
C ARG A 173 25.91 -5.23 11.75
N GLU A 174 26.27 -5.16 10.46
CA GLU A 174 27.60 -5.50 9.94
C GLU A 174 28.68 -4.62 10.59
N ILE A 175 28.50 -3.31 10.60
CA ILE A 175 29.41 -2.37 11.25
C ILE A 175 29.60 -2.73 12.74
N ARG A 176 28.52 -3.07 13.43
CA ARG A 176 28.60 -3.46 14.84
C ARG A 176 29.37 -4.78 15.04
N GLU A 177 29.20 -5.73 14.14
CA GLU A 177 29.92 -7.01 14.20
C GLU A 177 31.41 -6.81 13.90
N GLU A 178 31.77 -5.98 12.91
CA GLU A 178 33.17 -5.60 12.61
C GLU A 178 33.83 -4.90 13.80
N LEU A 179 33.18 -3.92 14.40
CA LEU A 179 33.69 -3.22 15.59
C LEU A 179 33.94 -4.17 16.79
N LYS A 180 33.07 -5.15 16.97
CA LYS A 180 33.26 -6.16 18.03
C LYS A 180 34.45 -7.06 17.75
N GLU A 181 34.64 -7.47 16.50
CA GLU A 181 35.77 -8.31 16.13
C GLU A 181 37.11 -7.53 16.24
N GLN A 182 37.12 -6.28 15.79
CA GLN A 182 38.29 -5.40 15.97
C GLN A 182 38.66 -5.22 17.46
N ALA A 183 37.66 -4.99 18.32
CA ALA A 183 37.87 -4.87 19.75
C ALA A 183 38.37 -6.18 20.40
N ARG A 184 37.95 -7.34 19.87
CA ARG A 184 38.44 -8.64 20.32
C ARG A 184 39.91 -8.84 19.93
N ILE A 185 40.26 -8.59 18.67
CA ILE A 185 41.63 -8.68 18.16
C ILE A 185 42.52 -7.72 18.94
N GLN A 186 42.11 -6.48 19.15
CA GLN A 186 42.87 -5.50 19.91
C GLN A 186 43.16 -5.99 21.34
N LYS A 187 42.18 -6.58 22.00
CA LYS A 187 42.35 -7.14 23.34
C LYS A 187 43.29 -8.35 23.36
N GLU A 188 43.24 -9.23 22.37
CA GLU A 188 44.17 -10.36 22.22
C GLU A 188 45.60 -9.87 22.05
N ILE A 189 45.83 -8.86 21.21
CA ILE A 189 47.15 -8.22 21.01
C ILE A 189 47.65 -7.60 22.33
N GLU A 190 46.82 -6.87 23.06
CA GLU A 190 47.21 -6.28 24.34
C GLU A 190 47.58 -7.35 25.38
N ASP A 191 46.82 -8.44 25.44
CA ASP A 191 47.11 -9.54 26.35
C ASP A 191 48.39 -10.31 25.98
N GLU A 192 48.71 -10.46 24.67
CA GLU A 192 50.00 -11.02 24.24
C GLU A 192 51.16 -10.08 24.54
N LEU A 193 51.01 -8.78 24.26
CA LEU A 193 52.06 -7.80 24.62
C LEU A 193 52.39 -7.84 26.13
N LYS A 194 51.35 -7.88 26.99
CA LYS A 194 51.57 -8.00 28.44
C LYS A 194 52.25 -9.28 28.86
N LYS A 195 52.08 -10.38 28.14
CA LYS A 195 52.81 -11.65 28.39
C LYS A 195 54.26 -11.50 27.97
N LEU A 196 54.56 -10.96 26.82
CA LEU A 196 55.92 -10.71 26.34
C LEU A 196 56.70 -9.75 27.24
N GLU A 197 56.06 -8.67 27.69
CA GLU A 197 56.69 -7.74 28.65
C GLU A 197 57.04 -8.42 29.99
N LYS A 198 56.26 -9.40 30.44
CA LYS A 198 56.61 -10.18 31.67
C LYS A 198 57.73 -11.21 31.46
N GLU A 199 57.87 -11.71 30.27
CA GLU A 199 58.93 -12.66 29.88
C GLU A 199 60.27 -11.98 29.59
N GLN A 200 60.28 -10.73 29.15
CA GLN A 200 61.46 -9.95 28.80
C GLN A 200 62.53 -9.91 29.89
N PRO A 201 62.21 -9.71 31.18
CA PRO A 201 63.22 -9.73 32.26
C PRO A 201 63.92 -11.09 32.41
N HIS A 202 63.24 -12.18 32.06
CA HIS A 202 63.78 -13.53 32.21
C HIS A 202 64.91 -13.80 31.19
N TYR A 203 64.83 -13.19 30.00
CA TYR A 203 65.84 -13.32 28.95
C TYR A 203 67.04 -12.37 29.09
N LEU A 204 66.93 -11.34 29.93
CA LEU A 204 68.02 -10.39 30.22
C LEU A 204 68.96 -10.86 31.32
N TYR A 205 68.63 -11.94 32.01
CA TYR A 205 69.49 -12.54 33.11
C TYR A 205 70.09 -13.90 32.75
N LEU A 206 69.97 -14.31 31.45
CA LEU A 206 70.70 -15.45 30.88
C LEU A 206 71.88 -14.98 30.04
#